data_cb3e563ee0a014f2ad04b99101012dbc
#
_entry.id   cb3e563ee0a014f2ad04b99101012dbc
#
_cell.length_a   1.000
_cell.length_b   1.000
_cell.length_c   1.000
_cell.angle_alpha   90.00
_cell.angle_beta   90.00
_cell.angle_gamma   90.00
#
_symmetry.space_group_name_H-M   'P 1'
#
loop_
_entity.id
_entity.type
_entity.pdbx_description
1 polymer ?
#
loop_
_entity_poly.entity_id
_entity_poly.type
_entity_poly.pdbx_seq_one_letter_code
_entity_poly.pdbx_strand_id
1 'polypeptide(L)'
;MAPRPAAAAVFVVGAVVALLLLPPPAAAAPVGVNWGTMMSHPIHPSAVVEMLRANGVDRVKLFDADPWTVAALAGSGVQAMLAAPNDQVASLARDPHRARDWVRHNVTANVNAGVDVRYVAVGNEPFLKSYNGSFINITFPALKNMQRALDEAGFGQRIKVVVPLNADIYSSPENKPVPSAGSFRKDINTLMVDIVNYLHANDAPFVVNIYPFLSLYHNPSFPLNFSFFDGATKPVYDQGMVYTNVFDANFDTLVWSLRKAGVPDMRIIVGEVGWPTDGDKNANIKYAQRFYNGFLRKMAKNIGTSLRPGRMEVYLFALIDENQKSVLPGRFERHWGLFTYDGKPKFSMDLSGNGKGNLAEVKGVQYLPSHWCVFNKDTKDKYKDLPASVNYACSNADCTPLGMSGLVLLEALQRSQQQMLHKEGACFQYMF
;
A
#
# COMPACT_ATOMS: atom_id res chain seq x y z
N MET A 1 -74.93 11.63 -0.29
CA MET A 1 -73.94 11.83 -1.38
C MET A 1 -72.63 12.24 -0.72
N ALA A 2 -71.70 11.29 -0.61
CA ALA A 2 -70.37 11.56 -0.04
C ALA A 2 -69.36 11.76 -1.17
N PRO A 3 -68.40 12.70 -1.08
CA PRO A 3 -67.37 12.90 -2.11
C PRO A 3 -66.25 11.85 -1.94
N ARG A 4 -65.80 11.35 -3.07
CA ARG A 4 -64.70 10.38 -3.24
C ARG A 4 -63.32 11.03 -2.96
N PRO A 5 -62.36 10.31 -2.39
CA PRO A 5 -60.99 10.81 -2.28
C PRO A 5 -60.18 10.48 -3.54
N ALA A 6 -59.72 11.48 -4.24
CA ALA A 6 -58.81 11.37 -5.38
C ALA A 6 -57.56 12.23 -5.11
N ALA A 7 -56.67 11.77 -4.23
CA ALA A 7 -55.38 12.42 -4.01
C ALA A 7 -54.22 11.54 -3.54
N ALA A 8 -54.41 10.21 -3.32
CA ALA A 8 -53.36 9.36 -2.73
C ALA A 8 -52.49 8.58 -3.74
N ALA A 9 -52.86 8.54 -5.03
CA ALA A 9 -52.20 7.71 -6.02
C ALA A 9 -51.00 8.36 -6.74
N VAL A 10 -50.85 9.69 -6.69
CA VAL A 10 -49.83 10.40 -7.47
C VAL A 10 -48.45 10.43 -6.75
N PHE A 11 -48.43 10.39 -5.42
CA PHE A 11 -47.17 10.44 -4.66
C PHE A 11 -46.36 9.13 -4.65
N VAL A 12 -47.01 7.98 -4.79
CA VAL A 12 -46.32 6.68 -4.77
C VAL A 12 -45.60 6.40 -6.09
N VAL A 13 -46.12 6.84 -7.20
CA VAL A 13 -45.51 6.67 -8.54
C VAL A 13 -44.27 7.55 -8.68
N GLY A 14 -44.23 8.74 -8.11
CA GLY A 14 -43.06 9.64 -8.14
C GLY A 14 -41.88 9.12 -7.34
N ALA A 15 -42.11 8.50 -6.19
CA ALA A 15 -41.05 7.91 -5.34
C ALA A 15 -40.43 6.64 -5.96
N VAL A 16 -41.22 5.82 -6.65
CA VAL A 16 -40.73 4.61 -7.33
C VAL A 16 -39.94 4.97 -8.60
N VAL A 17 -40.32 5.99 -9.32
CA VAL A 17 -39.59 6.46 -10.54
C VAL A 17 -38.29 7.14 -10.16
N ALA A 18 -38.23 7.87 -9.04
CA ALA A 18 -36.97 8.46 -8.54
C ALA A 18 -35.93 7.40 -8.06
N LEU A 19 -36.40 6.29 -7.53
CA LEU A 19 -35.52 5.17 -7.12
C LEU A 19 -34.93 4.40 -8.32
N LEU A 20 -35.61 4.41 -9.47
CA LEU A 20 -35.16 3.73 -10.70
C LEU A 20 -34.16 4.55 -11.54
N LEU A 21 -33.94 5.83 -11.19
CA LEU A 21 -33.02 6.74 -11.91
C LEU A 21 -31.67 6.88 -11.19
N LEU A 22 -31.48 6.24 -10.03
CA LEU A 22 -30.16 6.18 -9.42
C LEU A 22 -29.30 5.17 -10.19
N PRO A 23 -28.10 5.56 -10.65
CA PRO A 23 -27.19 4.60 -11.25
C PRO A 23 -26.96 3.44 -10.27
N PRO A 24 -26.92 2.20 -10.76
CA PRO A 24 -26.64 1.06 -9.89
C PRO A 24 -25.34 1.34 -9.14
N PRO A 25 -25.25 0.97 -7.85
CA PRO A 25 -24.01 1.11 -7.09
C PRO A 25 -22.89 0.41 -7.86
N ALA A 26 -21.74 1.06 -7.97
CA ALA A 26 -20.56 0.44 -8.58
C ALA A 26 -20.34 -0.94 -7.93
N ALA A 27 -20.12 -1.96 -8.76
CA ALA A 27 -19.84 -3.29 -8.24
C ALA A 27 -18.61 -3.18 -7.32
N ALA A 28 -18.72 -3.72 -6.09
CA ALA A 28 -17.63 -3.66 -5.12
C ALA A 28 -16.35 -4.26 -5.72
N ALA A 29 -15.25 -3.55 -5.58
CA ALA A 29 -13.96 -4.06 -6.02
C ALA A 29 -13.59 -5.31 -5.21
N PRO A 30 -13.02 -6.34 -5.84
CA PRO A 30 -12.60 -7.56 -5.13
C PRO A 30 -11.42 -7.31 -4.18
N VAL A 31 -10.87 -6.09 -4.18
CA VAL A 31 -9.62 -5.71 -3.51
C VAL A 31 -9.81 -4.44 -2.69
N GLY A 32 -9.02 -4.31 -1.60
CA GLY A 32 -8.77 -3.06 -0.91
C GLY A 32 -7.56 -2.33 -1.51
N VAL A 33 -7.20 -1.20 -0.93
CA VAL A 33 -6.03 -0.42 -1.33
C VAL A 33 -5.23 0.07 -0.13
N ASN A 34 -3.93 0.25 -0.32
CA ASN A 34 -3.09 1.00 0.61
C ASN A 34 -3.20 2.48 0.29
N TRP A 35 -3.46 3.29 1.30
CA TRP A 35 -3.52 4.74 1.19
C TRP A 35 -2.38 5.35 2.00
N GLY A 36 -1.28 5.67 1.32
CA GLY A 36 -0.16 6.42 1.87
C GLY A 36 -0.41 7.93 1.75
N THR A 37 0.24 8.70 2.60
CA THR A 37 0.04 10.15 2.74
C THR A 37 1.32 10.96 2.56
N MET A 38 2.43 10.33 2.16
CA MET A 38 3.73 10.98 1.97
C MET A 38 3.79 11.76 0.65
N MET A 39 2.98 12.81 0.55
CA MET A 39 2.86 13.65 -0.63
C MET A 39 3.18 15.10 -0.30
N SER A 40 3.80 15.83 -1.23
CA SER A 40 4.06 17.27 -1.09
C SER A 40 2.79 18.12 -1.03
N HIS A 41 1.74 17.66 -1.70
CA HIS A 41 0.43 18.30 -1.76
C HIS A 41 -0.66 17.22 -1.55
N PRO A 42 -0.94 16.85 -0.29
CA PRO A 42 -1.92 15.80 0.01
C PRO A 42 -3.31 16.20 -0.50
N ILE A 43 -3.97 15.28 -1.18
CA ILE A 43 -5.39 15.44 -1.54
C ILE A 43 -6.20 15.43 -0.24
N HIS A 44 -7.22 16.31 -0.16
CA HIS A 44 -8.08 16.36 1.02
C HIS A 44 -8.71 15.00 1.29
N PRO A 45 -8.64 14.43 2.51
CA PRO A 45 -9.06 13.07 2.79
C PRO A 45 -10.51 12.76 2.40
N SER A 46 -11.45 13.72 2.52
CA SER A 46 -12.82 13.50 2.06
C SER A 46 -12.92 13.29 0.56
N ALA A 47 -12.11 13.98 -0.25
CA ALA A 47 -12.06 13.77 -1.69
C ALA A 47 -11.47 12.40 -2.06
N VAL A 48 -10.48 11.92 -1.28
CA VAL A 48 -9.95 10.55 -1.43
C VAL A 48 -11.01 9.51 -1.07
N VAL A 49 -11.79 9.72 -0.01
CA VAL A 49 -12.89 8.81 0.37
C VAL A 49 -13.97 8.77 -0.71
N GLU A 50 -14.32 9.90 -1.30
CA GLU A 50 -15.24 9.93 -2.45
C GLU A 50 -14.67 9.18 -3.66
N MET A 51 -13.37 9.34 -3.94
CA MET A 51 -12.67 8.61 -5.00
C MET A 51 -12.67 7.10 -4.73
N LEU A 52 -12.44 6.65 -3.50
CA LEU A 52 -12.55 5.24 -3.12
C LEU A 52 -13.93 4.69 -3.43
N ARG A 53 -14.97 5.39 -3.00
CA ARG A 53 -16.39 4.99 -3.24
C ARG A 53 -16.73 4.97 -4.72
N ALA A 54 -16.29 5.98 -5.49
CA ALA A 54 -16.50 6.05 -6.93
C ALA A 54 -15.84 4.88 -7.69
N ASN A 55 -14.78 4.32 -7.12
CA ASN A 55 -14.07 3.15 -7.65
C ASN A 55 -14.53 1.81 -7.03
N GLY A 56 -15.58 1.82 -6.19
CA GLY A 56 -16.11 0.62 -5.53
C GLY A 56 -15.18 0.01 -4.48
N VAL A 57 -14.18 0.77 -3.99
CA VAL A 57 -13.25 0.31 -2.96
C VAL A 57 -13.90 0.46 -1.58
N ASP A 58 -14.03 -0.65 -0.86
CA ASP A 58 -14.71 -0.74 0.42
C ASP A 58 -13.76 -0.93 1.62
N ARG A 59 -12.44 -0.96 1.39
CA ARG A 59 -11.45 -1.14 2.46
C ARG A 59 -10.11 -0.51 2.13
N VAL A 60 -9.49 0.06 3.18
CA VAL A 60 -8.17 0.71 3.08
C VAL A 60 -7.23 0.19 4.16
N LYS A 61 -5.94 0.12 3.83
CA LYS A 61 -4.84 -0.03 4.79
C LYS A 61 -4.10 1.30 4.87
N LEU A 62 -3.98 1.83 6.08
CA LEU A 62 -3.19 3.01 6.43
C LEU A 62 -1.88 2.60 7.09
N PHE A 63 -0.89 3.50 7.08
CA PHE A 63 0.43 3.27 7.69
C PHE A 63 0.60 3.95 9.05
N ASP A 64 -0.43 4.70 9.45
CA ASP A 64 -0.56 5.41 10.71
C ASP A 64 -2.04 5.48 11.16
N ALA A 65 -2.33 6.33 12.10
CA ALA A 65 -3.68 6.67 12.54
C ALA A 65 -3.85 8.21 12.57
N ASP A 66 -3.39 8.90 11.50
CA ASP A 66 -3.51 10.35 11.39
C ASP A 66 -4.96 10.78 11.56
N PRO A 67 -5.27 11.67 12.53
CA PRO A 67 -6.64 12.05 12.87
C PRO A 67 -7.40 12.66 11.69
N TRP A 68 -6.73 13.42 10.83
CA TRP A 68 -7.36 14.07 9.68
C TRP A 68 -7.79 13.05 8.62
N THR A 69 -6.91 12.10 8.31
CA THR A 69 -7.17 11.01 7.36
C THR A 69 -8.26 10.06 7.89
N VAL A 70 -8.14 9.63 9.15
CA VAL A 70 -9.06 8.65 9.74
C VAL A 70 -10.46 9.26 9.93
N ALA A 71 -10.57 10.52 10.32
CA ALA A 71 -11.87 11.19 10.49
C ALA A 71 -12.69 11.22 9.21
N ALA A 72 -12.06 11.31 8.03
CA ALA A 72 -12.75 11.29 6.75
C ALA A 72 -13.43 9.94 6.43
N LEU A 73 -13.01 8.85 7.08
CA LEU A 73 -13.60 7.52 6.92
C LEU A 73 -14.88 7.33 7.73
N ALA A 74 -15.21 8.25 8.66
CA ALA A 74 -16.40 8.15 9.49
C ALA A 74 -17.68 8.15 8.63
N GLY A 75 -18.55 7.14 8.82
CA GLY A 75 -19.79 6.99 8.06
C GLY A 75 -19.63 6.70 6.56
N SER A 76 -18.41 6.52 6.06
CA SER A 76 -18.13 6.29 4.63
C SER A 76 -18.53 4.88 4.14
N GLY A 77 -18.63 3.90 5.04
CA GLY A 77 -18.76 2.47 4.74
C GLY A 77 -17.45 1.81 4.33
N VAL A 78 -16.32 2.54 4.33
CA VAL A 78 -14.99 2.00 4.03
C VAL A 78 -14.37 1.41 5.30
N GLN A 79 -13.98 0.15 5.24
CA GLN A 79 -13.31 -0.55 6.34
C GLN A 79 -11.84 -0.11 6.43
N ALA A 80 -11.34 0.08 7.65
CA ALA A 80 -9.98 0.54 7.87
C ALA A 80 -9.10 -0.49 8.59
N MET A 81 -7.88 -0.66 8.10
CA MET A 81 -6.74 -1.16 8.86
C MET A 81 -5.91 0.06 9.26
N LEU A 82 -5.94 0.43 10.55
CA LEU A 82 -5.11 1.48 11.12
C LEU A 82 -3.75 0.91 11.51
N ALA A 83 -2.72 1.75 11.61
CA ALA A 83 -1.41 1.30 12.05
C ALA A 83 -0.83 2.17 13.17
N ALA A 84 -0.14 1.52 14.10
CA ALA A 84 0.88 2.16 14.92
C ALA A 84 2.21 2.05 14.16
N PRO A 85 2.80 3.15 13.68
CA PRO A 85 3.98 3.10 12.82
C PRO A 85 5.23 2.58 13.56
N ASN A 86 6.28 2.24 12.80
CA ASN A 86 7.47 1.57 13.33
C ASN A 86 8.17 2.33 14.46
N ASP A 87 8.17 3.66 14.43
CA ASP A 87 8.76 4.51 15.48
C ASP A 87 8.04 4.42 16.82
N GLN A 88 6.76 4.00 16.83
CA GLN A 88 5.98 3.81 18.04
C GLN A 88 6.12 2.41 18.66
N VAL A 89 6.55 1.40 17.89
CA VAL A 89 6.61 0.00 18.33
C VAL A 89 7.41 -0.19 19.62
N ALA A 90 8.56 0.50 19.75
CA ALA A 90 9.39 0.40 20.93
C ALA A 90 8.69 0.92 22.20
N SER A 91 7.93 1.99 22.11
CA SER A 91 7.18 2.55 23.25
C SER A 91 6.01 1.65 23.64
N LEU A 92 5.29 1.11 22.66
CA LEU A 92 4.17 0.17 22.86
C LEU A 92 4.65 -1.15 23.48
N ALA A 93 5.86 -1.61 23.13
CA ALA A 93 6.46 -2.82 23.70
C ALA A 93 6.80 -2.65 25.18
N ARG A 94 7.37 -1.49 25.56
CA ARG A 94 7.89 -1.23 26.89
C ARG A 94 6.80 -0.89 27.91
N ASP A 95 5.73 -0.22 27.48
CA ASP A 95 4.73 0.32 28.39
C ASP A 95 3.30 -0.03 27.94
N PRO A 96 2.62 -0.95 28.66
CA PRO A 96 1.22 -1.29 28.37
C PRO A 96 0.27 -0.09 28.48
N HIS A 97 0.58 0.94 29.27
CA HIS A 97 -0.25 2.16 29.34
C HIS A 97 -0.22 2.92 28.01
N ARG A 98 0.92 2.94 27.31
CA ARG A 98 1.02 3.53 25.98
C ARG A 98 0.11 2.83 24.97
N ALA A 99 0.01 1.50 25.03
CA ALA A 99 -0.92 0.75 24.18
C ALA A 99 -2.39 1.08 24.49
N ARG A 100 -2.77 1.19 25.77
CA ARG A 100 -4.11 1.62 26.18
C ARG A 100 -4.44 3.03 25.68
N ASP A 101 -3.50 3.97 25.85
CA ASP A 101 -3.66 5.34 25.38
C ASP A 101 -3.80 5.39 23.86
N TRP A 102 -2.98 4.62 23.15
CA TRP A 102 -3.07 4.53 21.68
C TRP A 102 -4.44 4.00 21.23
N VAL A 103 -4.92 2.92 21.85
CA VAL A 103 -6.24 2.32 21.55
C VAL A 103 -7.35 3.32 21.88
N ARG A 104 -7.27 4.00 23.01
CA ARG A 104 -8.29 4.99 23.40
C ARG A 104 -8.41 6.12 22.38
N HIS A 105 -7.28 6.69 21.93
CA HIS A 105 -7.26 7.83 21.02
C HIS A 105 -7.53 7.44 19.56
N ASN A 106 -6.99 6.32 19.12
CA ASN A 106 -7.00 5.97 17.69
C ASN A 106 -8.06 4.92 17.33
N VAL A 107 -8.47 4.07 18.27
CA VAL A 107 -9.50 3.06 17.99
C VAL A 107 -10.83 3.48 18.60
N THR A 108 -10.89 3.64 19.93
CA THR A 108 -12.17 3.92 20.63
C THR A 108 -12.81 5.21 20.13
N ALA A 109 -12.03 6.29 20.02
CA ALA A 109 -12.54 7.59 19.55
C ALA A 109 -13.06 7.49 18.11
N ASN A 110 -12.32 6.86 17.21
CA ASN A 110 -12.70 6.74 15.80
C ASN A 110 -13.89 5.80 15.58
N VAL A 111 -13.95 4.67 16.29
CA VAL A 111 -15.09 3.76 16.24
C VAL A 111 -16.37 4.47 16.72
N ASN A 112 -16.28 5.25 17.81
CA ASN A 112 -17.40 6.04 18.32
C ASN A 112 -17.81 7.16 17.34
N ALA A 113 -16.87 7.66 16.54
CA ALA A 113 -17.14 8.63 15.47
C ALA A 113 -17.71 7.98 14.17
N GLY A 114 -17.85 6.63 14.13
CA GLY A 114 -18.45 5.93 13.01
C GLY A 114 -17.45 5.39 11.97
N VAL A 115 -16.17 5.29 12.31
CA VAL A 115 -15.16 4.63 11.47
C VAL A 115 -15.25 3.10 11.64
N ASP A 116 -15.34 2.36 10.54
CA ASP A 116 -15.34 0.89 10.57
C ASP A 116 -13.90 0.34 10.63
N VAL A 117 -13.32 0.35 11.84
CA VAL A 117 -11.99 -0.22 12.10
C VAL A 117 -12.10 -1.75 12.17
N ARG A 118 -11.31 -2.46 11.37
CA ARG A 118 -11.26 -3.93 11.31
C ARG A 118 -9.95 -4.50 11.83
N TYR A 119 -8.85 -3.82 11.56
CA TYR A 119 -7.52 -4.26 11.96
C TYR A 119 -6.71 -3.11 12.55
N VAL A 120 -5.81 -3.47 13.46
CA VAL A 120 -4.76 -2.58 13.99
C VAL A 120 -3.41 -3.23 13.71
N ALA A 121 -2.63 -2.63 12.84
CA ALA A 121 -1.28 -3.06 12.51
C ALA A 121 -0.27 -2.52 13.53
N VAL A 122 0.63 -3.37 14.00
CA VAL A 122 1.74 -3.00 14.88
C VAL A 122 3.02 -2.95 14.04
N GLY A 123 3.40 -1.77 13.64
CA GLY A 123 4.46 -1.53 12.67
C GLY A 123 4.08 -1.94 11.25
N ASN A 124 5.03 -1.81 10.34
CA ASN A 124 4.99 -2.34 8.97
C ASN A 124 6.35 -2.91 8.62
N GLU A 125 6.39 -4.17 8.19
CA GLU A 125 7.60 -4.92 7.78
C GLU A 125 8.75 -4.85 8.80
N PRO A 126 8.51 -5.05 10.10
CA PRO A 126 9.52 -4.79 11.14
C PRO A 126 10.74 -5.71 11.03
N PHE A 127 10.65 -6.81 10.28
CA PHE A 127 11.74 -7.78 10.15
C PHE A 127 12.52 -7.67 8.84
N LEU A 128 12.38 -6.54 8.12
CA LEU A 128 13.24 -6.22 6.99
C LEU A 128 14.73 -6.27 7.42
N LYS A 129 15.56 -6.90 6.59
CA LYS A 129 17.01 -7.00 6.84
C LYS A 129 17.69 -5.64 6.94
N SER A 130 17.16 -4.63 6.22
CA SER A 130 17.66 -3.25 6.27
C SER A 130 17.53 -2.59 7.65
N TYR A 131 16.67 -3.09 8.53
CA TYR A 131 16.53 -2.61 9.91
C TYR A 131 17.53 -3.25 10.88
N ASN A 132 18.43 -4.14 10.41
CA ASN A 132 19.48 -4.77 11.22
C ASN A 132 18.97 -5.38 12.53
N GLY A 133 17.76 -5.95 12.53
CA GLY A 133 17.16 -6.59 13.69
C GLY A 133 16.59 -5.66 14.77
N SER A 134 16.53 -4.35 14.53
CA SER A 134 16.09 -3.34 15.52
C SER A 134 14.70 -3.62 16.12
N PHE A 135 13.83 -4.31 15.39
CA PHE A 135 12.46 -4.60 15.81
C PHE A 135 12.23 -6.03 16.32
N ILE A 136 13.25 -6.92 16.27
CA ILE A 136 13.09 -8.34 16.61
C ILE A 136 12.57 -8.52 18.03
N ASN A 137 13.14 -7.82 19.01
CA ASN A 137 12.81 -8.00 20.42
C ASN A 137 11.62 -7.17 20.90
N ILE A 138 11.11 -6.26 20.08
CA ILE A 138 10.06 -5.31 20.49
C ILE A 138 8.71 -5.54 19.79
N THR A 139 8.68 -6.13 18.60
CA THR A 139 7.44 -6.32 17.84
C THR A 139 6.46 -7.25 18.57
N PHE A 140 6.89 -8.40 19.06
CA PHE A 140 6.00 -9.34 19.73
C PHE A 140 5.49 -8.82 21.09
N PRO A 141 6.29 -8.20 21.96
CA PRO A 141 5.77 -7.50 23.13
C PRO A 141 4.76 -6.41 22.80
N ALA A 142 5.01 -5.59 21.77
CA ALA A 142 4.07 -4.55 21.32
C ALA A 142 2.74 -5.14 20.83
N LEU A 143 2.80 -6.22 20.03
CA LEU A 143 1.62 -6.96 19.57
C LEU A 143 0.75 -7.44 20.74
N LYS A 144 1.36 -8.03 21.76
CA LYS A 144 0.65 -8.50 22.98
C LYS A 144 0.04 -7.37 23.78
N ASN A 145 0.76 -6.26 23.95
CA ASN A 145 0.24 -5.11 24.67
C ASN A 145 -0.92 -4.44 23.93
N MET A 146 -0.85 -4.36 22.61
CA MET A 146 -1.92 -3.81 21.77
C MET A 146 -3.16 -4.69 21.80
N GLN A 147 -3.02 -6.04 21.69
CA GLN A 147 -4.14 -6.95 21.82
C GLN A 147 -4.83 -6.82 23.17
N ARG A 148 -4.05 -6.81 24.27
CA ARG A 148 -4.60 -6.60 25.62
C ARG A 148 -5.36 -5.28 25.73
N ALA A 149 -4.82 -4.20 25.18
CA ALA A 149 -5.48 -2.90 25.20
C ALA A 149 -6.82 -2.90 24.43
N LEU A 150 -6.91 -3.62 23.30
CA LEU A 150 -8.17 -3.81 22.57
C LEU A 150 -9.15 -4.67 23.36
N ASP A 151 -8.69 -5.74 24.04
CA ASP A 151 -9.54 -6.58 24.87
C ASP A 151 -10.12 -5.80 26.04
N GLU A 152 -9.30 -5.01 26.75
CA GLU A 152 -9.70 -4.13 27.84
C GLU A 152 -10.69 -3.03 27.37
N ALA A 153 -10.55 -2.55 26.14
CA ALA A 153 -11.50 -1.60 25.55
C ALA A 153 -12.78 -2.24 24.97
N GLY A 154 -12.92 -3.56 25.04
CA GLY A 154 -14.08 -4.31 24.55
C GLY A 154 -14.12 -4.54 23.03
N PHE A 155 -13.01 -4.30 22.31
CA PHE A 155 -12.95 -4.44 20.86
C PHE A 155 -12.23 -5.70 20.36
N GLY A 156 -11.50 -6.43 21.20
CA GLY A 156 -10.59 -7.51 20.78
C GLY A 156 -11.25 -8.66 19.99
N GLN A 157 -12.55 -8.90 20.19
CA GLN A 157 -13.27 -9.89 19.40
C GLN A 157 -13.56 -9.40 17.96
N ARG A 158 -13.79 -8.09 17.77
CA ARG A 158 -14.19 -7.50 16.50
C ARG A 158 -13.02 -6.92 15.72
N ILE A 159 -12.08 -6.28 16.40
CA ILE A 159 -10.90 -5.64 15.80
C ILE A 159 -9.68 -6.49 16.11
N LYS A 160 -8.96 -6.95 15.07
CA LYS A 160 -7.83 -7.85 15.25
C LYS A 160 -6.52 -7.08 15.14
N VAL A 161 -5.59 -7.39 16.05
CA VAL A 161 -4.21 -6.87 15.94
C VAL A 161 -3.43 -7.75 14.99
N VAL A 162 -2.66 -7.11 14.10
CA VAL A 162 -1.86 -7.79 13.08
C VAL A 162 -0.45 -7.19 13.01
N VAL A 163 0.47 -7.91 12.38
CA VAL A 163 1.79 -7.38 11.97
C VAL A 163 1.89 -7.58 10.47
N PRO A 164 1.84 -6.53 9.64
CA PRO A 164 2.14 -6.65 8.22
C PRO A 164 3.62 -7.00 8.02
N LEU A 165 3.89 -8.08 7.32
CA LEU A 165 5.20 -8.69 7.19
C LEU A 165 5.63 -8.78 5.73
N ASN A 166 6.89 -8.50 5.46
CA ASN A 166 7.50 -8.66 4.15
C ASN A 166 7.73 -10.14 3.79
N ALA A 167 7.69 -10.48 2.51
CA ALA A 167 7.80 -11.87 2.04
C ALA A 167 9.21 -12.48 2.17
N ASP A 168 10.23 -11.74 2.62
CA ASP A 168 11.57 -12.29 2.86
C ASP A 168 11.72 -12.98 4.23
N ILE A 169 10.68 -12.92 5.08
CA ILE A 169 10.68 -13.60 6.38
C ILE A 169 10.53 -15.12 6.26
N TYR A 170 10.17 -15.60 5.08
CA TYR A 170 10.14 -17.02 4.73
C TYR A 170 10.74 -17.22 3.34
N SER A 171 11.28 -18.40 3.08
CA SER A 171 11.84 -18.75 1.78
C SER A 171 12.00 -20.25 1.65
N SER A 172 12.14 -20.69 0.41
CA SER A 172 12.64 -22.03 0.08
C SER A 172 14.15 -21.99 -0.08
N PRO A 173 14.87 -23.09 0.26
CA PRO A 173 16.31 -23.18 0.02
C PRO A 173 16.66 -23.06 -1.47
N GLU A 174 17.81 -22.46 -1.78
CA GLU A 174 18.27 -22.25 -3.16
C GLU A 174 18.39 -23.57 -3.98
N ASN A 175 18.81 -24.65 -3.34
CA ASN A 175 18.94 -25.97 -3.96
C ASN A 175 17.58 -26.68 -4.14
N LYS A 176 16.48 -26.13 -3.58
CA LYS A 176 15.11 -26.61 -3.77
C LYS A 176 14.12 -25.44 -3.75
N PRO A 177 14.10 -24.61 -4.83
CA PRO A 177 13.31 -23.38 -4.89
C PRO A 177 11.86 -23.67 -5.26
N VAL A 178 11.15 -24.43 -4.41
CA VAL A 178 9.73 -24.80 -4.59
C VAL A 178 8.94 -24.51 -3.32
N PRO A 179 7.63 -24.20 -3.40
CA PRO A 179 6.81 -23.83 -2.26
C PRO A 179 6.84 -24.81 -1.08
N SER A 180 6.82 -26.12 -1.33
CA SER A 180 6.83 -27.16 -0.27
C SER A 180 8.09 -27.16 0.60
N ALA A 181 9.17 -26.61 0.09
CA ALA A 181 10.42 -26.46 0.84
C ALA A 181 10.41 -25.23 1.76
N GLY A 182 9.43 -24.33 1.63
CA GLY A 182 9.31 -23.09 2.38
C GLY A 182 9.35 -23.26 3.90
N SER A 183 10.01 -22.34 4.58
CA SER A 183 10.06 -22.22 6.04
C SER A 183 10.36 -20.79 6.44
N PHE A 184 10.05 -20.41 7.67
CA PHE A 184 10.46 -19.11 8.18
C PHE A 184 11.98 -18.98 8.22
N ARG A 185 12.48 -17.78 8.04
CA ARG A 185 13.89 -17.42 8.03
C ARG A 185 14.55 -17.83 9.36
N LYS A 186 15.69 -18.49 9.30
CA LYS A 186 16.33 -19.17 10.45
C LYS A 186 16.59 -18.22 11.63
N ASP A 187 17.01 -16.99 11.37
CA ASP A 187 17.37 -15.99 12.40
C ASP A 187 16.15 -15.53 13.23
N ILE A 188 14.95 -15.66 12.71
CA ILE A 188 13.70 -15.26 13.39
C ILE A 188 12.69 -16.41 13.49
N ASN A 189 13.07 -17.64 13.18
CA ASN A 189 12.12 -18.76 13.12
C ASN A 189 11.34 -18.95 14.42
N THR A 190 12.02 -18.99 15.58
CA THR A 190 11.36 -19.14 16.89
C THR A 190 10.38 -17.99 17.14
N LEU A 191 10.80 -16.76 16.90
CA LEU A 191 9.95 -15.58 17.05
C LEU A 191 8.73 -15.66 16.13
N MET A 192 8.91 -16.09 14.88
CA MET A 192 7.78 -16.22 13.93
C MET A 192 6.80 -17.31 14.37
N VAL A 193 7.28 -18.44 14.89
CA VAL A 193 6.44 -19.49 15.47
C VAL A 193 5.62 -18.94 16.64
N ASP A 194 6.23 -18.18 17.54
CA ASP A 194 5.53 -17.54 18.66
C ASP A 194 4.47 -16.54 18.18
N ILE A 195 4.82 -15.67 17.21
CA ILE A 195 3.90 -14.69 16.65
C ILE A 195 2.71 -15.37 15.97
N VAL A 196 2.93 -16.36 15.10
CA VAL A 196 1.81 -16.98 14.37
C VAL A 196 0.90 -17.77 15.28
N ASN A 197 1.42 -18.46 16.30
CA ASN A 197 0.61 -19.13 17.31
C ASN A 197 -0.23 -18.14 18.12
N TYR A 198 0.36 -16.99 18.49
CA TYR A 198 -0.35 -15.94 19.20
C TYR A 198 -1.46 -15.31 18.35
N LEU A 199 -1.17 -14.99 17.09
CA LEU A 199 -2.18 -14.45 16.16
C LEU A 199 -3.32 -15.47 15.95
N HIS A 200 -2.98 -16.74 15.71
CA HIS A 200 -3.95 -17.81 15.52
C HIS A 200 -4.87 -17.99 16.76
N ALA A 201 -4.29 -17.98 17.96
CA ALA A 201 -5.04 -18.07 19.21
C ALA A 201 -6.01 -16.90 19.44
N ASN A 202 -5.75 -15.73 18.82
CA ASN A 202 -6.61 -14.55 18.88
C ASN A 202 -7.52 -14.40 17.66
N ASP A 203 -7.63 -15.42 16.78
CA ASP A 203 -8.36 -15.36 15.52
C ASP A 203 -7.94 -14.15 14.64
N ALA A 204 -6.68 -13.75 14.75
CA ALA A 204 -6.08 -12.68 13.94
C ALA A 204 -5.41 -13.27 12.70
N PRO A 205 -5.54 -12.64 11.53
CA PRO A 205 -4.92 -13.14 10.31
C PRO A 205 -3.41 -12.87 10.28
N PHE A 206 -2.69 -13.67 9.50
CA PHE A 206 -1.35 -13.35 9.05
C PHE A 206 -1.43 -12.33 7.91
N VAL A 207 -0.77 -11.19 8.03
CA VAL A 207 -0.72 -10.18 6.98
C VAL A 207 0.65 -10.20 6.31
N VAL A 208 0.69 -10.40 5.00
CA VAL A 208 1.92 -10.50 4.20
C VAL A 208 1.90 -9.55 3.01
N ASN A 209 3.04 -8.94 2.74
CA ASN A 209 3.28 -8.09 1.58
C ASN A 209 4.02 -8.89 0.51
N ILE A 210 3.41 -9.06 -0.68
CA ILE A 210 3.96 -9.89 -1.77
C ILE A 210 4.10 -9.06 -3.03
N TYR A 211 5.34 -8.88 -3.49
CA TYR A 211 5.66 -8.07 -4.65
C TYR A 211 6.38 -8.87 -5.75
N PRO A 212 5.67 -9.37 -6.76
CA PRO A 212 6.30 -10.02 -7.93
C PRO A 212 7.35 -9.15 -8.63
N PHE A 213 7.16 -7.83 -8.64
CA PHE A 213 8.14 -6.88 -9.18
C PHE A 213 9.50 -6.97 -8.48
N LEU A 214 9.53 -7.12 -7.14
CA LEU A 214 10.78 -7.18 -6.38
C LEU A 214 11.60 -8.43 -6.71
N SER A 215 10.96 -9.53 -7.14
CA SER A 215 11.69 -10.70 -7.63
C SER A 215 12.55 -10.39 -8.86
N LEU A 216 12.06 -9.52 -9.77
CA LEU A 216 12.81 -9.02 -10.92
C LEU A 216 13.87 -8.01 -10.52
N TYR A 217 13.55 -7.12 -9.58
CA TYR A 217 14.46 -6.07 -9.13
C TYR A 217 15.70 -6.66 -8.44
N HIS A 218 15.50 -7.64 -7.56
CA HIS A 218 16.59 -8.28 -6.82
C HIS A 218 17.35 -9.34 -7.62
N ASN A 219 16.75 -9.91 -8.65
CA ASN A 219 17.38 -10.93 -9.50
C ASN A 219 17.19 -10.63 -10.98
N PRO A 220 18.18 -10.05 -11.66
CA PRO A 220 18.10 -9.74 -13.09
C PRO A 220 17.85 -10.96 -14.00
N SER A 221 18.16 -12.18 -13.53
CA SER A 221 17.93 -13.43 -14.25
C SER A 221 16.55 -14.03 -13.99
N PHE A 222 15.73 -13.41 -13.13
CA PHE A 222 14.39 -13.91 -12.83
C PHE A 222 13.50 -13.87 -14.10
N PRO A 223 12.73 -14.93 -14.40
CA PRO A 223 11.91 -14.97 -15.60
C PRO A 223 10.79 -13.92 -15.56
N LEU A 224 10.89 -12.87 -16.38
CA LEU A 224 9.92 -11.77 -16.40
C LEU A 224 8.47 -12.25 -16.48
N ASN A 225 8.18 -13.22 -17.36
CA ASN A 225 6.82 -13.72 -17.56
C ASN A 225 6.25 -14.46 -16.33
N PHE A 226 7.10 -14.97 -15.44
CA PHE A 226 6.67 -15.59 -14.19
C PHE A 226 6.14 -14.58 -13.16
N SER A 227 6.34 -13.28 -13.42
CA SER A 227 5.78 -12.20 -12.58
C SER A 227 4.34 -11.85 -12.92
N PHE A 228 3.77 -12.42 -14.00
CA PHE A 228 2.41 -12.12 -14.49
C PHE A 228 1.48 -13.34 -14.39
N PHE A 229 0.18 -13.12 -14.65
CA PHE A 229 -0.88 -14.11 -14.45
C PHE A 229 -1.45 -14.67 -15.77
N ASP A 230 -0.77 -14.48 -16.89
CA ASP A 230 -1.24 -14.90 -18.23
C ASP A 230 -0.72 -16.27 -18.67
N GLY A 231 0.06 -16.95 -17.83
CA GLY A 231 0.59 -18.28 -18.12
C GLY A 231 1.70 -18.32 -19.16
N ALA A 232 2.18 -17.18 -19.65
CA ALA A 232 3.21 -17.07 -20.70
C ALA A 232 4.62 -17.42 -20.17
N THR A 233 4.75 -18.49 -19.38
CA THR A 233 5.99 -18.89 -18.71
C THR A 233 6.11 -20.39 -18.57
N LYS A 234 7.34 -20.88 -18.34
CA LYS A 234 7.58 -22.27 -17.96
C LYS A 234 7.04 -22.49 -16.53
N PRO A 235 6.14 -23.44 -16.29
CA PRO A 235 5.58 -23.68 -14.98
C PRO A 235 6.59 -24.32 -14.02
N VAL A 236 6.40 -24.09 -12.71
CA VAL A 236 7.08 -24.80 -11.63
C VAL A 236 6.14 -25.86 -11.08
N TYR A 237 6.63 -27.09 -10.94
CA TYR A 237 5.88 -28.24 -10.41
C TYR A 237 6.37 -28.56 -9.01
N ASP A 238 5.43 -28.73 -8.05
CA ASP A 238 5.75 -29.06 -6.67
C ASP A 238 4.59 -29.80 -6.01
N GLN A 239 4.82 -31.00 -5.49
CA GLN A 239 3.84 -31.81 -4.76
C GLN A 239 2.49 -31.96 -5.50
N GLY A 240 2.53 -32.12 -6.82
CA GLY A 240 1.34 -32.22 -7.66
C GLY A 240 0.67 -30.90 -8.00
N MET A 241 1.17 -29.78 -7.47
CA MET A 241 0.72 -28.43 -7.80
C MET A 241 1.50 -27.86 -8.97
N VAL A 242 0.87 -26.93 -9.70
CA VAL A 242 1.46 -26.25 -10.86
C VAL A 242 1.42 -24.74 -10.61
N TYR A 243 2.57 -24.10 -10.63
CA TYR A 243 2.71 -22.68 -10.45
C TYR A 243 3.14 -22.01 -11.75
N THR A 244 2.32 -21.10 -12.25
CA THR A 244 2.55 -20.32 -13.47
C THR A 244 2.87 -18.84 -13.20
N ASN A 245 2.95 -18.47 -11.94
CA ASN A 245 3.33 -17.12 -11.52
C ASN A 245 3.95 -17.13 -10.11
N VAL A 246 4.80 -16.14 -9.85
CA VAL A 246 5.53 -16.04 -8.57
C VAL A 246 4.64 -15.63 -7.40
N PHE A 247 3.54 -14.91 -7.62
CA PHE A 247 2.63 -14.55 -6.55
C PHE A 247 2.03 -15.81 -5.89
N ASP A 248 1.49 -16.73 -6.69
CA ASP A 248 0.92 -17.99 -6.18
C ASP A 248 1.99 -18.86 -5.53
N ALA A 249 3.17 -18.97 -6.15
CA ALA A 249 4.29 -19.72 -5.59
C ALA A 249 4.76 -19.14 -4.25
N ASN A 250 4.89 -17.82 -4.14
CA ASN A 250 5.28 -17.13 -2.92
C ASN A 250 4.23 -17.29 -1.82
N PHE A 251 2.96 -17.08 -2.14
CA PHE A 251 1.86 -17.26 -1.20
C PHE A 251 1.81 -18.70 -0.66
N ASP A 252 1.96 -19.70 -1.52
CA ASP A 252 1.94 -21.10 -1.10
C ASP A 252 3.22 -21.50 -0.36
N THR A 253 4.35 -20.82 -0.59
CA THR A 253 5.55 -20.94 0.26
C THR A 253 5.27 -20.51 1.70
N LEU A 254 4.50 -19.43 1.88
CA LEU A 254 4.03 -19.02 3.20
C LEU A 254 3.09 -20.08 3.80
N VAL A 255 2.14 -20.61 3.03
CA VAL A 255 1.23 -21.67 3.52
C VAL A 255 2.00 -22.87 4.04
N TRP A 256 3.06 -23.29 3.33
CA TRP A 256 3.94 -24.37 3.80
C TRP A 256 4.73 -23.99 5.06
N SER A 257 5.17 -22.73 5.16
CA SER A 257 5.85 -22.23 6.36
C SER A 257 4.93 -22.24 7.59
N LEU A 258 3.67 -21.81 7.42
CA LEU A 258 2.63 -21.83 8.47
C LEU A 258 2.27 -23.27 8.89
N ARG A 259 2.18 -24.22 7.92
CA ARG A 259 1.98 -25.65 8.23
C ARG A 259 3.09 -26.20 9.12
N LYS A 260 4.34 -25.85 8.81
CA LYS A 260 5.52 -26.26 9.59
C LYS A 260 5.56 -25.60 10.97
N ALA A 261 4.97 -24.42 11.12
CA ALA A 261 4.84 -23.72 12.40
C ALA A 261 3.65 -24.22 13.25
N GLY A 262 2.84 -25.18 12.75
CA GLY A 262 1.73 -25.78 13.48
C GLY A 262 0.38 -25.08 13.32
N VAL A 263 0.26 -24.11 12.42
CA VAL A 263 -0.98 -23.34 12.16
C VAL A 263 -1.41 -23.47 10.68
N PRO A 264 -1.79 -24.68 10.23
CA PRO A 264 -2.05 -24.97 8.81
C PRO A 264 -3.28 -24.24 8.25
N ASP A 265 -4.22 -23.84 9.08
CA ASP A 265 -5.48 -23.18 8.76
C ASP A 265 -5.45 -21.66 8.97
N MET A 266 -4.28 -21.10 9.36
CA MET A 266 -4.10 -19.66 9.56
C MET A 266 -4.67 -18.86 8.41
N ARG A 267 -5.58 -17.92 8.70
CA ARG A 267 -6.10 -16.98 7.71
C ARG A 267 -4.99 -16.05 7.26
N ILE A 268 -4.91 -15.79 5.95
CA ILE A 268 -3.87 -14.93 5.36
C ILE A 268 -4.55 -13.77 4.65
N ILE A 269 -4.04 -12.56 4.90
CA ILE A 269 -4.34 -11.34 4.16
C ILE A 269 -3.09 -10.93 3.39
N VAL A 270 -3.24 -10.58 2.12
CA VAL A 270 -2.18 -9.91 1.38
C VAL A 270 -2.31 -8.42 1.63
N GLY A 271 -1.46 -7.91 2.54
CA GLY A 271 -1.49 -6.52 3.00
C GLY A 271 -1.00 -5.53 1.94
N GLU A 272 -0.10 -5.98 1.06
CA GLU A 272 0.39 -5.18 -0.04
C GLU A 272 0.72 -6.06 -1.24
N VAL A 273 0.27 -5.63 -2.41
CA VAL A 273 0.60 -6.21 -3.70
C VAL A 273 0.46 -5.16 -4.78
N GLY A 274 1.46 -5.05 -5.67
CA GLY A 274 1.41 -4.01 -6.69
C GLY A 274 2.53 -4.10 -7.72
N TRP A 275 2.51 -3.14 -8.65
CA TRP A 275 3.51 -2.99 -9.69
C TRP A 275 3.76 -1.50 -9.95
N PRO A 276 5.01 -1.01 -9.84
CA PRO A 276 5.32 0.41 -10.04
C PRO A 276 5.33 0.76 -11.53
N THR A 277 5.16 2.06 -11.82
CA THR A 277 5.00 2.56 -13.19
C THR A 277 6.19 3.36 -13.71
N ASP A 278 7.18 3.64 -12.86
CA ASP A 278 8.40 4.37 -13.22
C ASP A 278 9.53 4.06 -12.22
N GLY A 279 10.75 4.50 -12.53
CA GLY A 279 11.89 4.41 -11.63
C GLY A 279 12.76 3.14 -11.75
N ASP A 280 12.39 2.19 -12.61
CA ASP A 280 13.18 1.01 -12.99
C ASP A 280 12.81 0.54 -14.41
N LYS A 281 13.71 -0.22 -15.07
CA LYS A 281 13.46 -0.77 -16.42
C LYS A 281 12.19 -1.63 -16.52
N ASN A 282 11.82 -2.30 -15.45
CA ASN A 282 10.62 -3.13 -15.36
C ASN A 282 9.43 -2.38 -14.73
N ALA A 283 9.64 -1.19 -14.18
CA ALA A 283 8.62 -0.30 -13.64
C ALA A 283 8.09 0.59 -14.76
N ASN A 284 7.02 0.18 -15.41
CA ASN A 284 6.39 0.94 -16.49
C ASN A 284 4.91 0.62 -16.62
N ILE A 285 4.14 1.53 -17.23
CA ILE A 285 2.68 1.41 -17.38
C ILE A 285 2.28 0.12 -18.08
N LYS A 286 2.99 -0.31 -19.11
CA LYS A 286 2.67 -1.55 -19.87
C LYS A 286 2.71 -2.78 -18.98
N TYR A 287 3.74 -2.91 -18.15
CA TYR A 287 3.87 -4.05 -17.23
C TYR A 287 2.91 -3.92 -16.04
N ALA A 288 2.68 -2.71 -15.53
CA ALA A 288 1.67 -2.48 -14.51
C ALA A 288 0.27 -2.90 -14.99
N GLN A 289 -0.15 -2.48 -16.18
CA GLN A 289 -1.42 -2.90 -16.78
C GLN A 289 -1.50 -4.42 -16.96
N ARG A 290 -0.43 -5.06 -17.47
CA ARG A 290 -0.37 -6.52 -17.63
C ARG A 290 -0.54 -7.25 -16.30
N PHE A 291 0.16 -6.77 -15.27
CA PHE A 291 0.08 -7.30 -13.91
C PHE A 291 -1.33 -7.16 -13.33
N TYR A 292 -1.84 -5.93 -13.27
CA TYR A 292 -3.15 -5.67 -12.65
C TYR A 292 -4.30 -6.33 -13.42
N ASN A 293 -4.29 -6.33 -14.75
CA ASN A 293 -5.32 -7.02 -15.53
C ASN A 293 -5.38 -8.52 -15.25
N GLY A 294 -4.24 -9.17 -15.07
CA GLY A 294 -4.19 -10.59 -14.72
C GLY A 294 -4.59 -10.82 -13.26
N PHE A 295 -4.05 -10.03 -12.33
CA PHE A 295 -4.30 -10.14 -10.90
C PHE A 295 -5.77 -9.88 -10.54
N LEU A 296 -6.34 -8.77 -11.01
CA LEU A 296 -7.74 -8.41 -10.72
C LEU A 296 -8.73 -9.40 -11.29
N ARG A 297 -8.45 -9.94 -12.50
CA ARG A 297 -9.27 -11.02 -13.08
C ARG A 297 -9.23 -12.28 -12.21
N LYS A 298 -8.07 -12.63 -11.65
CA LYS A 298 -7.93 -13.74 -10.69
C LYS A 298 -8.73 -13.48 -9.43
N MET A 299 -8.66 -12.27 -8.86
CA MET A 299 -9.43 -11.87 -7.66
C MET A 299 -10.94 -11.90 -7.91
N ALA A 300 -11.41 -11.33 -9.02
CA ALA A 300 -12.83 -11.31 -9.40
C ALA A 300 -13.42 -12.73 -9.58
N LYS A 301 -12.61 -13.68 -10.04
CA LYS A 301 -13.02 -15.08 -10.18
C LYS A 301 -12.91 -15.90 -8.89
N ASN A 302 -12.42 -15.33 -7.79
CA ASN A 302 -12.19 -16.01 -6.52
C ASN A 302 -11.40 -17.33 -6.65
N ILE A 303 -10.36 -17.35 -7.50
CA ILE A 303 -9.59 -18.57 -7.78
C ILE A 303 -8.70 -18.95 -6.59
N GLY A 304 -8.08 -17.98 -5.93
CA GLY A 304 -7.10 -18.24 -4.86
C GLY A 304 -5.79 -18.82 -5.41
N THR A 305 -5.09 -19.62 -4.58
CA THR A 305 -3.89 -20.38 -4.94
C THR A 305 -4.16 -21.87 -4.91
N SER A 306 -3.20 -22.70 -5.31
CA SER A 306 -3.33 -24.15 -5.29
C SER A 306 -3.58 -24.70 -3.88
N LEU A 307 -2.99 -24.12 -2.84
CA LEU A 307 -3.16 -24.54 -1.45
C LEU A 307 -4.26 -23.79 -0.71
N ARG A 308 -4.71 -22.66 -1.23
CA ARG A 308 -5.77 -21.81 -0.70
C ARG A 308 -6.73 -21.40 -1.81
N PRO A 309 -7.56 -22.32 -2.34
CA PRO A 309 -8.57 -22.00 -3.32
C PRO A 309 -9.66 -21.11 -2.71
N GLY A 310 -10.26 -20.25 -3.54
CA GLY A 310 -11.33 -19.36 -3.11
C GLY A 310 -10.93 -17.90 -3.01
N ARG A 311 -11.76 -17.13 -2.30
CA ARG A 311 -11.57 -15.68 -2.14
C ARG A 311 -10.35 -15.37 -1.29
N MET A 312 -9.55 -14.43 -1.75
CA MET A 312 -8.43 -13.85 -1.01
C MET A 312 -8.77 -12.42 -0.57
N GLU A 313 -8.38 -12.05 0.63
CA GLU A 313 -8.40 -10.66 1.08
C GLU A 313 -7.06 -10.02 0.71
N VAL A 314 -7.11 -8.98 -0.11
CA VAL A 314 -5.90 -8.33 -0.64
C VAL A 314 -6.05 -6.82 -0.67
N TYR A 315 -4.91 -6.11 -0.51
CA TYR A 315 -4.81 -4.66 -0.61
C TYR A 315 -3.77 -4.29 -1.67
N LEU A 316 -4.19 -3.54 -2.68
CA LEU A 316 -3.28 -3.06 -3.72
C LEU A 316 -2.35 -1.99 -3.17
N PHE A 317 -1.09 -2.05 -3.51
CA PHE A 317 -0.11 -1.02 -3.19
C PHE A 317 0.28 -0.27 -4.47
N ALA A 318 -0.09 1.01 -4.60
CA ALA A 318 -0.82 1.83 -3.66
C ALA A 318 -1.93 2.60 -4.39
N LEU A 319 -2.80 3.29 -3.65
CA LEU A 319 -3.85 4.12 -4.25
C LEU A 319 -3.26 5.28 -5.05
N ILE A 320 -2.38 6.08 -4.43
CA ILE A 320 -1.84 7.34 -4.96
C ILE A 320 -0.31 7.30 -4.89
N ASP A 321 0.36 7.91 -5.86
CA ASP A 321 1.81 8.11 -5.82
C ASP A 321 2.22 9.00 -4.64
N GLU A 322 3.37 8.67 -4.03
CA GLU A 322 3.90 9.38 -2.86
C GLU A 322 5.24 10.02 -3.19
N ASN A 323 5.21 11.24 -3.71
CA ASN A 323 6.41 11.95 -4.19
C ASN A 323 7.39 12.41 -3.08
N GLN A 324 7.01 12.28 -1.80
CA GLN A 324 7.89 12.52 -0.63
C GLN A 324 8.40 11.24 0.02
N LYS A 325 7.98 10.06 -0.49
CA LYS A 325 8.49 8.77 0.00
C LYS A 325 9.98 8.63 -0.30
N SER A 326 10.71 7.88 0.54
CA SER A 326 12.09 7.49 0.28
C SER A 326 12.25 6.86 -1.11
N VAL A 327 13.37 7.08 -1.73
CA VAL A 327 13.78 6.42 -3.00
C VAL A 327 14.61 5.16 -2.76
N LEU A 328 14.74 4.69 -1.53
CA LEU A 328 15.40 3.44 -1.21
C LEU A 328 14.36 2.32 -1.06
N PRO A 329 14.60 1.14 -1.65
CA PRO A 329 15.81 0.68 -2.37
C PRO A 329 15.93 1.16 -3.82
N GLY A 330 14.90 1.77 -4.42
CA GLY A 330 14.91 2.23 -5.80
C GLY A 330 13.94 3.39 -6.03
N ARG A 331 14.15 4.17 -7.11
CA ARG A 331 13.30 5.31 -7.46
C ARG A 331 11.84 4.94 -7.70
N PHE A 332 11.56 3.68 -8.05
CA PHE A 332 10.21 3.14 -8.22
C PHE A 332 9.35 3.26 -6.95
N GLU A 333 9.95 3.48 -5.77
CA GLU A 333 9.22 3.60 -4.50
C GLU A 333 8.19 4.75 -4.47
N ARG A 334 8.35 5.74 -5.32
CA ARG A 334 7.42 6.88 -5.46
C ARG A 334 6.33 6.67 -6.50
N HIS A 335 6.34 5.55 -7.23
CA HIS A 335 5.53 5.33 -8.43
C HIS A 335 4.63 4.08 -8.38
N TRP A 336 4.24 3.66 -7.18
CA TRP A 336 3.34 2.51 -6.97
C TRP A 336 1.85 2.85 -7.14
N GLY A 337 1.48 4.13 -7.13
CA GLY A 337 0.10 4.57 -7.18
C GLY A 337 -0.64 4.12 -8.44
N LEU A 338 -1.92 3.79 -8.27
CA LEU A 338 -2.87 3.67 -9.38
C LEU A 338 -3.20 5.05 -9.97
N PHE A 339 -3.13 6.06 -9.09
CA PHE A 339 -3.30 7.46 -9.40
C PHE A 339 -1.98 8.21 -9.19
N THR A 340 -1.81 9.30 -9.95
CA THR A 340 -0.76 10.28 -9.69
C THR A 340 -1.01 10.97 -8.34
N TYR A 341 -0.02 11.69 -7.82
CA TYR A 341 -0.14 12.42 -6.54
C TYR A 341 -1.26 13.48 -6.54
N ASP A 342 -1.73 13.92 -7.70
CA ASP A 342 -2.85 14.84 -7.87
C ASP A 342 -4.19 14.14 -8.19
N GLY A 343 -4.24 12.82 -8.10
CA GLY A 343 -5.47 12.01 -8.19
C GLY A 343 -5.95 11.68 -9.59
N LYS A 344 -5.10 11.85 -10.63
CA LYS A 344 -5.42 11.39 -11.99
C LYS A 344 -5.10 9.91 -12.15
N PRO A 345 -5.96 9.11 -12.81
CA PRO A 345 -5.62 7.75 -13.18
C PRO A 345 -4.36 7.70 -14.05
N LYS A 346 -3.40 6.85 -13.71
CA LYS A 346 -2.15 6.72 -14.48
C LYS A 346 -2.32 5.88 -15.74
N PHE A 347 -3.31 5.00 -15.74
CA PHE A 347 -3.65 4.15 -16.88
C PHE A 347 -5.10 3.63 -16.74
N SER A 348 -5.65 3.16 -17.87
CA SER A 348 -6.98 2.52 -17.86
C SER A 348 -6.91 1.20 -17.11
N MET A 349 -7.74 1.08 -16.07
CA MET A 349 -7.84 -0.12 -15.22
C MET A 349 -9.25 -0.24 -14.65
N ASP A 350 -9.76 -1.47 -14.58
CA ASP A 350 -11.02 -1.82 -13.94
C ASP A 350 -10.78 -2.58 -12.65
N LEU A 351 -11.01 -1.92 -11.51
CA LEU A 351 -10.84 -2.55 -10.18
C LEU A 351 -11.81 -3.71 -9.93
N SER A 352 -12.93 -3.78 -10.65
CA SER A 352 -13.85 -4.93 -10.55
C SER A 352 -13.27 -6.22 -11.16
N GLY A 353 -12.22 -6.13 -11.96
CA GLY A 353 -11.60 -7.26 -12.66
C GLY A 353 -12.42 -7.83 -13.83
N ASN A 354 -13.54 -7.20 -14.21
CA ASN A 354 -14.41 -7.64 -15.29
C ASN A 354 -14.02 -7.05 -16.65
N GLY A 355 -13.05 -6.12 -16.68
CA GLY A 355 -12.53 -5.48 -17.88
C GLY A 355 -13.46 -4.50 -18.56
N LYS A 356 -14.47 -3.98 -17.85
CA LYS A 356 -15.51 -3.08 -18.39
C LYS A 356 -15.50 -1.67 -17.79
N GLY A 357 -14.72 -1.44 -16.74
CA GLY A 357 -14.64 -0.16 -16.04
C GLY A 357 -13.33 0.59 -16.31
N ASN A 358 -13.30 1.84 -15.88
CA ASN A 358 -12.11 2.66 -15.80
C ASN A 358 -12.03 3.27 -14.40
N LEU A 359 -10.83 3.61 -13.96
CA LEU A 359 -10.64 4.36 -12.72
C LEU A 359 -11.35 5.72 -12.82
N ALA A 360 -12.14 6.03 -11.80
CA ALA A 360 -12.73 7.35 -11.61
C ALA A 360 -11.73 8.25 -10.91
N GLU A 361 -11.39 9.36 -11.54
CA GLU A 361 -10.49 10.36 -10.95
C GLU A 361 -11.10 11.04 -9.72
N VAL A 362 -10.25 11.64 -8.89
CA VAL A 362 -10.70 12.47 -7.77
C VAL A 362 -11.45 13.70 -8.30
N LYS A 363 -12.53 14.08 -7.61
CA LYS A 363 -13.33 15.28 -7.97
C LYS A 363 -13.00 16.43 -7.02
N GLY A 364 -13.16 17.67 -7.52
CA GLY A 364 -13.00 18.88 -6.73
C GLY A 364 -11.54 19.24 -6.42
N VAL A 365 -10.57 18.57 -7.05
CA VAL A 365 -9.15 18.87 -6.95
C VAL A 365 -8.72 19.72 -8.13
N GLN A 366 -8.02 20.82 -7.86
CA GLN A 366 -7.38 21.62 -8.90
C GLN A 366 -6.02 20.98 -9.24
N TYR A 367 -5.87 20.53 -10.47
CA TYR A 367 -4.60 20.03 -10.95
C TYR A 367 -3.66 21.20 -11.22
N LEU A 368 -2.57 21.24 -10.47
CA LEU A 368 -1.52 22.24 -10.70
C LEU A 368 -0.66 21.81 -11.89
N PRO A 369 -0.29 22.75 -12.78
CA PRO A 369 0.63 22.45 -13.87
C PRO A 369 2.01 22.07 -13.31
N SER A 370 2.68 21.12 -13.95
CA SER A 370 4.04 20.77 -13.58
C SER A 370 4.99 21.94 -13.89
N HIS A 371 5.76 22.33 -12.90
CA HIS A 371 6.78 23.37 -13.03
C HIS A 371 8.18 22.74 -12.92
N TRP A 372 9.09 23.24 -13.74
CA TRP A 372 10.45 22.76 -13.77
C TRP A 372 11.41 23.91 -13.44
N CYS A 373 12.36 23.67 -12.55
CA CYS A 373 13.49 24.56 -12.35
C CYS A 373 14.58 24.17 -13.35
N VAL A 374 14.81 25.04 -14.33
CA VAL A 374 15.78 24.79 -15.40
C VAL A 374 16.98 25.73 -15.22
N PHE A 375 18.17 25.15 -15.27
CA PHE A 375 19.42 25.92 -15.22
C PHE A 375 19.54 26.81 -16.44
N ASN A 376 19.62 28.14 -16.23
CA ASN A 376 19.82 29.09 -17.32
C ASN A 376 21.32 29.27 -17.61
N LYS A 377 21.76 28.80 -18.77
CA LYS A 377 23.17 28.88 -19.23
C LYS A 377 23.63 30.28 -19.62
N ASP A 378 22.71 31.23 -19.81
CA ASP A 378 23.00 32.54 -20.44
C ASP A 378 23.12 33.67 -19.41
N THR A 379 23.05 33.40 -18.11
CA THR A 379 23.17 34.43 -17.07
C THR A 379 24.62 34.80 -16.79
N LYS A 380 24.86 36.10 -16.56
CA LYS A 380 26.22 36.67 -16.44
C LYS A 380 26.94 36.39 -15.12
N ASP A 381 26.22 36.13 -14.00
CA ASP A 381 26.79 35.87 -12.67
C ASP A 381 26.49 34.43 -12.18
N LYS A 382 26.87 33.51 -12.92
CA LYS A 382 26.39 32.17 -13.15
C LYS A 382 26.52 31.18 -12.01
N TYR A 383 27.56 31.24 -11.18
CA TYR A 383 27.81 30.16 -10.20
C TYR A 383 27.84 30.63 -8.75
N LYS A 384 27.91 31.92 -8.51
CA LYS A 384 28.04 32.46 -7.17
C LYS A 384 26.85 32.05 -6.27
N ASP A 385 25.65 32.11 -6.83
CA ASP A 385 24.40 31.81 -6.10
C ASP A 385 23.79 30.45 -6.45
N LEU A 386 24.50 29.64 -7.28
CA LEU A 386 23.96 28.34 -7.70
C LEU A 386 23.63 27.40 -6.52
N PRO A 387 24.46 27.27 -5.46
CA PRO A 387 24.11 26.43 -4.31
C PRO A 387 22.84 26.91 -3.59
N ALA A 388 22.69 28.22 -3.42
CA ALA A 388 21.47 28.79 -2.79
C ALA A 388 20.25 28.59 -3.67
N SER A 389 20.37 28.74 -4.99
CA SER A 389 19.29 28.48 -5.96
C SER A 389 18.89 27.03 -6.01
N VAL A 390 19.82 26.08 -5.96
CA VAL A 390 19.55 24.65 -5.89
C VAL A 390 18.86 24.30 -4.57
N ASN A 391 19.34 24.84 -3.44
CA ASN A 391 18.69 24.62 -2.15
C ASN A 391 17.25 25.15 -2.13
N TYR A 392 17.03 26.34 -2.66
CA TYR A 392 15.70 26.92 -2.78
C TYR A 392 14.79 26.04 -3.67
N ALA A 393 15.29 25.63 -4.83
CA ALA A 393 14.54 24.75 -5.72
C ALA A 393 14.21 23.42 -5.05
N CYS A 394 15.16 22.81 -4.35
CA CYS A 394 14.98 21.51 -3.69
C CYS A 394 14.14 21.59 -2.40
N SER A 395 14.00 22.78 -1.80
CA SER A 395 13.05 22.97 -0.69
C SER A 395 11.59 23.14 -1.17
N ASN A 396 11.37 23.40 -2.46
CA ASN A 396 10.06 23.64 -3.06
C ASN A 396 9.69 22.65 -4.18
N ALA A 397 10.60 21.74 -4.55
CA ALA A 397 10.40 20.79 -5.65
C ALA A 397 11.12 19.46 -5.37
N ASP A 398 10.74 18.41 -6.10
CA ASP A 398 11.43 17.11 -6.03
C ASP A 398 12.75 17.13 -6.79
N CYS A 399 13.86 16.99 -6.08
CA CYS A 399 15.21 16.93 -6.63
C CYS A 399 15.74 15.51 -6.86
N THR A 400 14.96 14.47 -6.63
CA THR A 400 15.39 13.08 -6.86
C THR A 400 15.78 12.77 -8.31
N PRO A 401 15.20 13.40 -9.35
CA PRO A 401 15.67 13.25 -10.73
C PRO A 401 17.15 13.64 -10.93
N LEU A 402 17.70 14.46 -10.03
CA LEU A 402 19.13 14.82 -10.07
C LEU A 402 20.06 13.72 -9.51
N GLY A 403 19.50 12.61 -8.99
CA GLY A 403 20.26 11.44 -8.56
C GLY A 403 20.97 11.56 -7.21
N MET A 404 20.75 12.63 -6.47
CA MET A 404 21.42 12.90 -5.20
C MET A 404 20.43 13.42 -4.16
N SER A 405 20.59 13.02 -2.89
CA SER A 405 19.99 13.76 -1.78
C SER A 405 20.59 15.18 -1.77
N GLY A 406 19.79 16.22 -1.50
CA GLY A 406 20.22 17.62 -1.62
C GLY A 406 21.55 17.97 -0.94
N LEU A 407 21.91 17.27 0.16
CA LEU A 407 23.21 17.42 0.84
C LEU A 407 24.40 16.96 -0.02
N VAL A 408 24.25 15.85 -0.75
CA VAL A 408 25.33 15.30 -1.59
C VAL A 408 25.53 16.14 -2.84
N LEU A 409 24.45 16.77 -3.35
CA LEU A 409 24.55 17.71 -4.46
C LEU A 409 25.32 18.95 -4.04
N LEU A 410 25.12 19.48 -2.83
CA LEU A 410 25.91 20.60 -2.27
C LEU A 410 27.39 20.25 -2.14
N GLU A 411 27.74 19.08 -1.64
CA GLU A 411 29.13 18.63 -1.55
C GLU A 411 29.75 18.40 -2.93
N ALA A 412 29.00 17.84 -3.90
CA ALA A 412 29.47 17.64 -5.26
C ALA A 412 29.64 18.98 -5.99
N LEU A 413 28.74 19.94 -5.77
CA LEU A 413 28.84 21.29 -6.30
C LEU A 413 29.99 22.09 -5.65
N GLN A 414 30.24 21.93 -4.35
CA GLN A 414 31.38 22.51 -3.65
C GLN A 414 32.71 21.92 -4.12
N ARG A 415 32.80 20.61 -4.39
CA ARG A 415 33.98 19.96 -4.96
C ARG A 415 34.18 20.34 -6.43
N SER A 416 33.09 20.49 -7.19
CA SER A 416 33.18 20.95 -8.60
C SER A 416 33.49 22.45 -8.71
N GLN A 417 33.16 23.28 -7.71
CA GLN A 417 33.62 24.68 -7.65
C GLN A 417 35.13 24.80 -7.62
N GLN A 418 35.86 23.87 -6.98
CA GLN A 418 37.32 23.84 -7.02
C GLN A 418 37.90 23.40 -8.37
N GLN A 419 37.11 22.64 -9.17
CA GLN A 419 37.52 22.15 -10.49
C GLN A 419 36.92 22.95 -11.66
N MET A 420 35.84 23.73 -11.46
CA MET A 420 35.10 24.44 -12.49
C MET A 420 35.13 25.97 -12.36
N LEU A 421 36.23 26.53 -11.86
CA LEU A 421 36.46 28.00 -11.80
C LEU A 421 36.39 28.71 -13.17
N HIS A 422 35.89 28.09 -14.20
CA HIS A 422 35.87 28.63 -15.55
C HIS A 422 34.58 28.55 -16.35
N LYS A 423 33.38 28.27 -15.81
CA LYS A 423 32.12 28.47 -16.58
C LYS A 423 30.84 28.64 -15.70
N GLU A 424 30.05 29.50 -16.02
CA GLU A 424 28.99 30.40 -15.56
C GLU A 424 27.49 29.93 -15.61
N GLY A 425 26.59 30.27 -14.68
CA GLY A 425 25.13 30.09 -14.77
C GLY A 425 24.23 30.36 -13.53
N ALA A 426 22.97 30.67 -13.70
CA ALA A 426 21.96 30.87 -12.67
C ALA A 426 20.65 30.13 -12.95
N CYS A 427 19.85 29.84 -11.88
CA CYS A 427 18.52 29.20 -11.97
C CYS A 427 17.42 30.28 -12.02
N PHE A 428 16.53 30.21 -13.02
CA PHE A 428 15.34 31.06 -13.09
C PHE A 428 14.07 30.21 -13.07
N GLN A 429 13.10 30.70 -12.29
CA GLN A 429 11.76 30.16 -12.22
C GLN A 429 10.93 30.70 -13.38
N TYR A 430 10.46 29.85 -14.31
CA TYR A 430 9.44 30.23 -15.27
C TYR A 430 8.09 29.74 -14.74
N MET A 431 7.17 30.70 -14.48
CA MET A 431 5.75 30.45 -14.38
C MET A 431 5.14 30.56 -15.79
N PHE A 432 4.50 29.51 -16.25
CA PHE A 432 3.52 29.56 -17.34
C PHE A 432 2.23 28.90 -16.87
#